data_74ed26de341d7cd25e318ff34d80e170
#
_entry.id   74ed26de341d7cd25e318ff34d80e170
#
_cell.length_a   1.000
_cell.length_b   1.000
_cell.length_c   1.000
_cell.angle_alpha   90.00
_cell.angle_beta   90.00
_cell.angle_gamma   90.00
#
_symmetry.space_group_name_H-M   'P 1'
#
loop_
_entity.id
_entity.type
_entity.pdbx_description
1 polymer ?
#
loop_
_entity_poly.entity_id
_entity_poly.type
_entity_poly.pdbx_seq_one_letter_code
_entity_poly.pdbx_strand_id
1 'polypeptide(L)' 'MNKDDQYYAQVLAFARKSLGSYKAVAKAIGAPSGPAVQAWLINGVAFRWRPALDKRFGAMYRKSLNDVVV' A
#
# COMPACT_ATOMS: atom_id res chain seq x y z
N MET A 1 -10.36 11.76 -6.26
CA MET A 1 -9.98 10.47 -5.66
C MET A 1 -10.94 10.17 -4.52
N ASN A 2 -11.55 9.00 -4.49
CA ASN A 2 -12.46 8.65 -3.42
C ASN A 2 -11.70 8.20 -2.16
N LYS A 3 -12.44 7.98 -1.06
CA LYS A 3 -11.81 7.63 0.22
C LYS A 3 -11.01 6.33 0.15
N ASP A 4 -11.49 5.34 -0.61
CA ASP A 4 -10.78 4.08 -0.74
C ASP A 4 -9.46 4.25 -1.45
N ASP A 5 -9.45 5.04 -2.52
CA ASP A 5 -8.21 5.31 -3.25
C ASP A 5 -7.21 6.07 -2.39
N GLN A 6 -7.69 7.02 -1.58
CA GLN A 6 -6.82 7.75 -0.65
C GLN A 6 -6.23 6.82 0.40
N TYR A 7 -7.05 5.93 0.95
CA TYR A 7 -6.59 4.96 1.94
C TYR A 7 -5.49 4.07 1.37
N TYR A 8 -5.73 3.49 0.18
CA TYR A 8 -4.75 2.60 -0.41
C TYR A 8 -3.49 3.32 -0.87
N ALA A 9 -3.60 4.58 -1.28
CA ALA A 9 -2.42 5.38 -1.60
C ALA A 9 -1.55 5.58 -0.34
N GLN A 10 -2.19 5.83 0.80
CA GLN A 10 -1.47 5.99 2.07
C GLN A 10 -0.84 4.68 2.53
N VAL A 11 -1.54 3.56 2.36
CA VAL A 11 -1.01 2.24 2.68
C VAL A 11 0.22 1.94 1.81
N LEU A 12 0.16 2.27 0.53
CA LEU A 12 1.30 2.08 -0.38
C LEU A 12 2.49 2.94 0.03
N ALA A 13 2.26 4.19 0.39
CA ALA A 13 3.33 5.07 0.84
C ALA A 13 3.98 4.54 2.11
N PHE A 14 3.18 4.05 3.04
CA PHE A 14 3.67 3.43 4.26
C PHE A 14 4.49 2.17 3.96
N ALA A 15 3.99 1.32 3.06
CA ALA A 15 4.69 0.10 2.68
C ALA A 15 6.03 0.41 2.03
N ARG A 16 6.07 1.40 1.12
CA ARG A 16 7.31 1.82 0.49
C ARG A 16 8.32 2.30 1.53
N LYS A 17 7.87 3.10 2.48
CA LYS A 17 8.75 3.61 3.54
C LYS A 17 9.28 2.47 4.39
N SER A 18 8.44 1.48 4.69
CA SER A 18 8.83 0.34 5.53
C SER A 18 9.80 -0.59 4.83
N LEU A 19 9.62 -0.82 3.53
CA LEU A 19 10.41 -1.78 2.77
C LEU A 19 11.52 -1.15 1.93
N GLY A 20 11.49 0.16 1.76
CA GLY A 20 12.52 0.90 1.07
C GLY A 20 12.27 1.19 -0.40
N SER A 21 11.42 0.44 -1.09
CA SER A 21 11.13 0.67 -2.49
C SER A 21 9.82 0.02 -2.93
N TYR A 22 9.27 0.51 -4.04
CA TYR A 22 8.07 -0.11 -4.63
C TYR A 22 8.35 -1.50 -5.17
N LYS A 23 9.59 -1.76 -5.61
CA LYS A 23 9.99 -3.09 -6.05
C LYS A 23 9.84 -4.09 -4.90
N ALA A 24 10.28 -3.71 -3.71
CA ALA A 24 10.15 -4.55 -2.53
C ALA A 24 8.68 -4.75 -2.14
N VAL A 25 7.86 -3.71 -2.26
CA VAL A 25 6.42 -3.80 -2.01
C VAL A 25 5.77 -4.78 -2.97
N ALA A 26 6.09 -4.66 -4.26
CA ALA A 26 5.55 -5.56 -5.29
C ALA A 26 5.91 -7.01 -4.98
N LYS A 27 7.15 -7.25 -4.61
CA LYS A 27 7.61 -8.60 -4.27
C LYS A 27 6.87 -9.15 -3.06
N ALA A 28 6.62 -8.31 -2.06
CA ALA A 28 5.95 -8.73 -0.83
C ALA A 28 4.50 -9.17 -1.06
N ILE A 29 3.80 -8.54 -1.99
CA ILE A 29 2.39 -8.85 -2.26
C ILE A 29 2.19 -9.72 -3.51
N GLY A 30 3.28 -10.05 -4.21
CA GLY A 30 3.19 -10.86 -5.42
C GLY A 30 2.80 -10.09 -6.68
N ALA A 31 2.94 -8.77 -6.67
CA ALA A 31 2.66 -7.96 -7.85
C ALA A 31 3.75 -8.15 -8.91
N PRO A 32 3.42 -7.89 -10.19
CA PRO A 32 4.38 -8.17 -11.28
C PRO A 32 5.65 -7.33 -11.23
N SER A 33 5.57 -6.07 -10.77
CA SER A 33 6.74 -5.20 -10.78
C SER A 33 6.54 -3.96 -9.92
N GLY A 34 7.63 -3.26 -9.59
CA GLY A 34 7.57 -1.97 -8.90
C GLY A 34 6.78 -0.92 -9.68
N PRO A 35 7.03 -0.73 -10.99
CA PRO A 35 6.24 0.21 -11.79
C PRO A 35 4.74 -0.06 -11.77
N ALA A 36 4.32 -1.34 -11.71
CA ALA A 36 2.91 -1.67 -11.59
C ALA A 36 2.32 -1.11 -10.28
N VAL A 37 3.06 -1.22 -9.18
CA VAL A 37 2.64 -0.65 -7.90
C VAL A 37 2.59 0.87 -7.96
N GLN A 38 3.58 1.50 -8.58
CA GLN A 38 3.60 2.95 -8.74
C GLN A 38 2.39 3.46 -9.54
N ALA A 39 1.97 2.71 -10.54
CA ALA A 39 0.81 3.08 -11.33
C ALA A 39 -0.46 3.16 -10.47
N TRP A 40 -0.53 2.38 -9.41
CA TRP A 40 -1.67 2.42 -8.50
C TRP A 40 -1.79 3.74 -7.75
N LEU A 41 -0.68 4.46 -7.55
CA LEU A 41 -0.72 5.77 -6.93
C LEU A 41 -1.43 6.80 -7.80
N ILE A 42 -1.40 6.61 -9.11
CA ILE A 42 -2.02 7.51 -10.08
C ILE A 42 -3.44 7.07 -10.43
N ASN A 43 -3.62 5.78 -10.67
CA ASN A 43 -4.86 5.22 -11.20
C ASN A 43 -5.73 4.52 -10.15
N GLY A 44 -5.24 4.39 -8.94
CA GLY A 44 -5.92 3.63 -7.89
C GLY A 44 -5.51 2.16 -7.91
N VAL A 45 -5.65 1.49 -6.76
CA VAL A 45 -5.29 0.08 -6.63
C VAL A 45 -6.39 -0.78 -7.24
N ALA A 46 -6.02 -1.70 -8.12
CA ALA A 46 -6.97 -2.65 -8.70
C ALA A 46 -7.61 -3.49 -7.59
N PHE A 47 -8.90 -3.78 -7.74
CA PHE A 47 -9.66 -4.52 -6.73
C PHE A 47 -9.00 -5.83 -6.31
N ARG A 48 -8.41 -6.53 -7.27
CA ARG A 48 -7.78 -7.83 -7.01
C ARG A 48 -6.60 -7.73 -6.04
N TRP A 49 -5.97 -6.56 -5.96
CA TRP A 49 -4.79 -6.36 -5.09
C TRP A 49 -5.12 -5.73 -3.74
N ARG A 50 -6.34 -5.19 -3.59
CA ARG A 50 -6.74 -4.53 -2.34
C ARG A 50 -6.70 -5.46 -1.13
N PRO A 51 -7.25 -6.71 -1.22
CA PRO A 51 -7.15 -7.63 -0.07
C PRO A 51 -5.71 -7.96 0.30
N ALA A 52 -4.84 -8.13 -0.68
CA ALA A 52 -3.43 -8.42 -0.43
C ALA A 52 -2.74 -7.27 0.31
N LEU A 53 -3.01 -6.02 -0.12
CA LEU A 53 -2.46 -4.85 0.55
C LEU A 53 -2.98 -4.73 1.97
N ASP A 54 -4.27 -4.91 2.19
CA ASP A 54 -4.85 -4.85 3.52
C ASP A 54 -4.29 -5.91 4.44
N LYS A 55 -4.17 -7.13 3.94
CA LYS A 55 -3.65 -8.25 4.72
C LYS A 55 -2.19 -8.04 5.10
N ARG A 56 -1.39 -7.53 4.16
CA ARG A 56 0.06 -7.40 4.35
C ARG A 56 0.44 -6.11 5.08
N PHE A 57 -0.18 -5.00 4.73
CA PHE A 57 0.22 -3.68 5.21
C PHE A 57 -0.86 -2.89 5.89
N GLY A 58 -2.13 -3.15 5.60
CA GLY A 58 -3.23 -2.36 6.14
C GLY A 58 -3.27 -2.35 7.66
N ALA A 59 -3.13 -3.52 8.28
CA ALA A 59 -3.13 -3.64 9.73
C ALA A 59 -1.95 -2.90 10.35
N MET A 60 -0.77 -3.03 9.74
CA MET A 60 0.44 -2.33 10.20
C MET A 60 0.30 -0.83 10.07
N TYR A 61 -0.29 -0.37 8.98
CA TYR A 61 -0.53 1.03 8.74
C TYR A 61 -1.49 1.61 9.80
N ARG A 62 -2.59 0.93 10.06
CA ARG A 62 -3.56 1.38 11.06
C ARG A 62 -2.96 1.40 12.46
N LYS A 63 -2.15 0.40 12.79
CA LYS A 63 -1.43 0.35 14.06
C LYS A 63 -0.46 1.51 14.18
N SER A 64 0.25 1.83 13.11
CA SER A 64 1.17 2.96 13.06
C SER A 64 0.46 4.28 13.37
N LEU A 65 -0.74 4.47 12.82
CA LEU A 65 -1.53 5.66 13.12
C LEU A 65 -1.92 5.73 14.59
N ASN A 66 -2.31 4.63 15.17
CA ASN A 66 -2.68 4.58 16.59
C ASN A 66 -1.48 4.88 17.47
N ASP A 67 -0.31 4.37 17.14
CA ASP A 67 0.91 4.62 17.90
C ASP A 67 1.30 6.10 17.87
N VAL A 68 1.03 6.78 16.78
CA VAL A 68 1.37 8.20 16.62
C VAL A 68 0.41 9.09 17.41
N VAL A 69 -0.83 8.66 17.58
CA VAL A 69 -1.88 9.46 18.23
C VAL A 69 -1.73 9.51 19.74
N VAL A 70 -0.98 8.64 20.30
CA VAL A 70 -0.70 8.68 21.75
C VAL A 70 0.13 9.92 22.13
#